data_03bcd4b48ca40a8659a9bbc40d49ac48
#
_entry.id   03bcd4b48ca40a8659a9bbc40d49ac48
#
_cell.length_a   1.000
_cell.length_b   1.000
_cell.length_c   1.000
_cell.angle_alpha   90.00
_cell.angle_beta   90.00
_cell.angle_gamma   90.00
#
_symmetry.space_group_name_H-M   'P 1'
#
loop_
_entity.id
_entity.type
_entity.pdbx_description
1 polymer ?
#
loop_
_entity_poly.entity_id
_entity_poly.type
_entity_poly.pdbx_seq_one_letter_code
_entity_poly.pdbx_strand_id
1 'polypeptide(L)'
;MAGRPRDTDLDSRLIDATWWLLTHDGYDALTLTNVATRARAHRTDLYRRWSSKAHLVVDTLEAKLPPITEVDTGALRSDIRAVVED
;
A
#
# COMPACT_ATOMS: atom_id res chain seq x y z
N MET A 1 24.83 -8.36 4.01
CA MET A 1 23.70 -8.52 3.24
C MET A 1 22.57 -9.24 3.95
N ALA A 2 22.87 -10.07 4.82
CA ALA A 2 21.85 -10.88 5.44
C ALA A 2 20.79 -10.07 6.17
N GLY A 3 21.14 -8.94 6.72
CA GLY A 3 20.18 -8.17 7.48
C GLY A 3 19.18 -7.40 6.65
N ARG A 4 19.54 -7.11 5.45
CA ARG A 4 18.66 -6.33 4.59
C ARG A 4 17.37 -7.04 4.25
N PRO A 5 17.42 -8.31 3.85
CA PRO A 5 16.21 -9.00 3.41
C PRO A 5 15.10 -9.00 4.44
N ARG A 6 15.46 -8.93 5.70
CA ARG A 6 14.45 -8.98 6.74
C ARG A 6 13.53 -7.77 6.71
N ASP A 7 14.08 -6.58 6.53
CA ASP A 7 13.25 -5.40 6.43
C ASP A 7 12.41 -5.41 5.18
N THR A 8 13.00 -5.82 4.08
CA THR A 8 12.27 -5.92 2.83
C THR A 8 11.15 -6.94 2.96
N ASP A 9 11.42 -8.05 3.63
CA ASP A 9 10.41 -9.07 3.80
C ASP A 9 9.23 -8.55 4.60
N LEU A 10 9.49 -7.82 5.67
CA LEU A 10 8.41 -7.28 6.48
C LEU A 10 7.57 -6.29 5.68
N ASP A 11 8.21 -5.41 4.94
CA ASP A 11 7.49 -4.47 4.10
C ASP A 11 6.62 -5.20 3.09
N SER A 12 7.16 -6.22 2.46
CA SER A 12 6.39 -7.00 1.50
C SER A 12 5.19 -7.67 2.14
N ARG A 13 5.39 -8.22 3.33
CA ARG A 13 4.27 -8.88 4.02
C ARG A 13 3.19 -7.88 4.37
N LEU A 14 3.56 -6.68 4.80
CA LEU A 14 2.59 -5.66 5.14
C LEU A 14 1.85 -5.17 3.90
N ILE A 15 2.57 -4.96 2.83
CA ILE A 15 1.95 -4.54 1.56
C ILE A 15 1.02 -5.63 1.05
N ASP A 16 1.45 -6.88 1.09
CA ASP A 16 0.62 -7.99 0.63
C ASP A 16 -0.65 -8.12 1.47
N ALA A 17 -0.53 -7.98 2.77
CA ALA A 17 -1.68 -8.05 3.65
C ALA A 17 -2.65 -6.92 3.36
N THR A 18 -2.13 -5.73 3.15
CA THR A 18 -2.96 -4.57 2.82
C THR A 18 -3.70 -4.79 1.51
N TRP A 19 -2.98 -5.29 0.52
CA TRP A 19 -3.59 -5.56 -0.78
C TRP A 19 -4.72 -6.57 -0.67
N TRP A 20 -4.46 -7.64 0.08
CA TRP A 20 -5.48 -8.67 0.24
C TRP A 20 -6.74 -8.11 0.91
N LEU A 21 -6.55 -7.38 2.00
CA LEU A 21 -7.68 -6.82 2.70
C LEU A 21 -8.42 -5.77 1.87
N LEU A 22 -7.66 -4.97 1.14
CA LEU A 22 -8.25 -3.93 0.32
C LEU A 22 -9.12 -4.52 -0.78
N THR A 23 -8.64 -5.59 -1.42
CA THR A 23 -9.37 -6.17 -2.54
C THR A 23 -10.49 -7.10 -2.09
N HIS A 24 -10.42 -7.62 -0.89
CA HIS A 24 -11.46 -8.53 -0.41
C HIS A 24 -12.49 -7.85 0.48
N ASP A 25 -12.03 -6.95 1.34
CA ASP A 25 -12.92 -6.33 2.31
C ASP A 25 -13.23 -4.87 2.01
N GLY A 26 -12.40 -4.23 1.19
CA GLY A 26 -12.62 -2.84 0.83
C GLY A 26 -11.90 -1.88 1.75
N TYR A 27 -11.83 -0.63 1.29
CA TYR A 27 -11.08 0.39 2.01
C TYR A 27 -11.66 0.67 3.39
N ASP A 28 -12.98 0.73 3.48
CA ASP A 28 -13.62 1.09 4.74
C ASP A 28 -13.37 0.06 5.84
N ALA A 29 -13.32 -1.20 5.46
CA ALA A 29 -13.10 -2.27 6.44
C ALA A 29 -11.63 -2.45 6.79
N LEU A 30 -10.75 -1.87 6.01
CA LEU A 30 -9.31 -2.00 6.21
C LEU A 30 -8.88 -1.19 7.43
N THR A 31 -8.15 -1.81 8.34
CA THR A 31 -7.58 -1.12 9.48
C THR A 31 -6.12 -1.53 9.62
N LEU A 32 -5.34 -0.66 10.26
CA LEU A 32 -3.93 -0.97 10.49
C LEU A 32 -3.78 -2.19 11.38
N THR A 33 -4.69 -2.36 12.33
CA THR A 33 -4.67 -3.55 13.19
C THR A 33 -4.87 -4.82 12.37
N ASN A 34 -5.83 -4.81 11.44
CA ASN A 34 -6.08 -5.98 10.62
C ASN A 34 -4.89 -6.29 9.72
N VAL A 35 -4.27 -5.25 9.19
CA VAL A 35 -3.08 -5.45 8.36
C VAL A 35 -1.98 -6.11 9.17
N ALA A 36 -1.72 -5.59 10.37
CA ALA A 36 -0.67 -6.15 11.21
C ALA A 36 -0.95 -7.60 11.55
N THR A 37 -2.18 -7.90 11.91
CA THR A 37 -2.57 -9.26 12.27
C THR A 37 -2.36 -10.21 11.09
N ARG A 38 -2.84 -9.81 9.92
CA ARG A 38 -2.72 -10.67 8.75
C ARG A 38 -1.27 -10.85 8.32
N ALA A 39 -0.45 -9.82 8.47
CA ALA A 39 0.95 -9.88 8.09
C ALA A 39 1.81 -10.51 9.16
N ARG A 40 1.22 -10.82 10.32
CA ARG A 40 1.97 -11.35 11.47
C ARG A 40 3.05 -10.36 11.89
N ALA A 41 2.65 -9.12 12.04
CA ALA A 41 3.55 -8.05 12.41
C ALA A 41 2.92 -7.26 13.55
N HIS A 42 3.72 -6.37 14.12
CA HIS A 42 3.22 -5.50 15.18
C HIS A 42 2.74 -4.19 14.59
N ARG A 43 1.74 -3.59 15.24
CA ARG A 43 1.23 -2.31 14.77
C ARG A 43 2.32 -1.24 14.75
N THR A 44 3.26 -1.32 15.66
CA THR A 44 4.36 -0.36 15.69
C THR A 44 5.17 -0.42 14.40
N ASP A 45 5.27 -1.58 13.78
CA ASP A 45 5.98 -1.69 12.52
C ASP A 45 5.29 -0.88 11.44
N LEU A 46 3.95 -0.89 11.44
CA LEU A 46 3.19 -0.10 10.49
C LEU A 46 3.36 1.39 10.77
N TYR A 47 3.22 1.79 12.03
CA TYR A 47 3.30 3.20 12.37
C TYR A 47 4.67 3.80 12.08
N ARG A 48 5.68 2.96 12.10
CA ARG A 48 7.03 3.41 11.76
C ARG A 48 7.16 3.72 10.28
N ARG A 49 6.42 3.01 9.45
CA ARG A 49 6.56 3.11 8.01
C ARG A 49 5.50 3.98 7.36
N TRP A 50 4.31 3.97 7.91
CA TRP A 50 3.20 4.70 7.31
C TRP A 50 2.49 5.52 8.39
N SER A 51 2.27 6.78 8.10
CA SER A 51 1.67 7.68 9.06
C SER A 51 0.15 7.53 9.13
N SER A 52 -0.46 6.91 8.15
CA SER A 52 -1.90 6.78 8.11
C SER A 52 -2.30 5.62 7.23
N LYS A 53 -3.57 5.23 7.35
CA LYS A 53 -4.13 4.21 6.48
C LYS A 53 -4.06 4.62 5.02
N ALA A 54 -4.34 5.88 4.75
CA ALA A 54 -4.30 6.37 3.37
C ALA A 54 -2.89 6.25 2.81
N HIS A 55 -1.89 6.59 3.60
CA HIS A 55 -0.51 6.48 3.17
C HIS A 55 -0.16 5.03 2.83
N LEU A 56 -0.57 4.11 3.69
CA LEU A 56 -0.33 2.69 3.46
C LEU A 56 -1.00 2.22 2.18
N VAL A 57 -2.23 2.63 1.95
CA VAL A 57 -2.97 2.21 0.76
C VAL A 57 -2.32 2.76 -0.50
N VAL A 58 -1.88 4.01 -0.47
CA VAL A 58 -1.22 4.58 -1.64
C VAL A 58 0.05 3.80 -1.98
N ASP A 59 0.85 3.51 -0.98
CA ASP A 59 2.08 2.73 -1.22
C ASP A 59 1.76 1.33 -1.73
N THR A 60 0.68 0.74 -1.20
CA THR A 60 0.27 -0.59 -1.65
C THR A 60 -0.13 -0.55 -3.11
N LEU A 61 -0.91 0.44 -3.50
CA LEU A 61 -1.31 0.56 -4.90
C LEU A 61 -0.11 0.75 -5.81
N GLU A 62 0.84 1.56 -5.39
CA GLU A 62 2.03 1.76 -6.19
C GLU A 62 2.83 0.49 -6.35
N ALA A 63 2.86 -0.33 -5.30
CA ALA A 63 3.62 -1.57 -5.33
C ALA A 63 2.93 -2.65 -6.14
N LYS A 64 1.61 -2.68 -6.14
CA LYS A 64 0.86 -3.77 -6.75
C LYS A 64 0.40 -3.52 -8.16
N LEU A 65 0.20 -2.27 -8.53
CA LEU A 65 -0.24 -1.96 -9.88
C LEU A 65 0.95 -1.90 -10.82
N PRO A 66 0.75 -2.27 -12.09
CA PRO A 66 1.88 -2.28 -13.02
C PRO A 66 2.37 -0.88 -13.28
N PRO A 67 3.66 -0.74 -13.63
CA PRO A 67 4.20 0.57 -13.97
C PRO A 67 3.43 1.19 -15.13
N ILE A 68 3.25 2.48 -15.06
CA ILE A 68 2.55 3.21 -16.10
C ILE A 68 3.59 3.75 -17.07
N THR A 69 3.41 3.44 -18.35
CA THR A 69 4.33 3.93 -19.36
C THR A 69 4.18 5.43 -19.49
N GLU A 70 5.18 6.04 -20.09
CA GLU A 70 5.14 7.48 -20.24
C GLU A 70 3.95 7.95 -21.07
N VAL A 71 3.62 7.18 -22.07
CA VAL A 71 2.49 7.54 -22.92
C VAL A 71 1.22 7.55 -22.09
N ASP A 72 1.04 6.52 -21.32
CA ASP A 72 -0.17 6.40 -20.50
C ASP A 72 -0.13 7.34 -19.30
N THR A 73 1.06 7.61 -18.82
CA THR A 73 1.21 8.39 -17.59
C THR A 73 0.57 9.76 -17.74
N GLY A 74 0.81 10.42 -18.87
CA GLY A 74 0.25 11.74 -19.06
C GLY A 74 -1.27 11.74 -19.03
N ALA A 75 -1.86 10.86 -19.79
CA ALA A 75 -3.31 10.81 -19.86
C ALA A 75 -3.91 10.37 -18.54
N LEU A 76 -3.35 9.34 -17.94
CA LEU A 76 -3.89 8.83 -16.70
C LEU A 76 -3.78 9.85 -15.60
N ARG A 77 -2.67 10.53 -15.53
CA ARG A 77 -2.46 11.53 -14.51
C ARG A 77 -3.45 12.68 -14.66
N SER A 78 -3.71 13.08 -15.88
CA SER A 78 -4.69 14.12 -16.13
C SER A 78 -6.07 13.70 -15.67
N ASP A 79 -6.45 12.47 -15.97
CA ASP A 79 -7.76 11.97 -15.58
C ASP A 79 -7.90 11.94 -14.07
N ILE A 80 -6.89 11.43 -13.38
CA ILE A 80 -6.95 11.36 -11.95
C ILE A 80 -6.98 12.74 -11.34
N ARG A 81 -6.20 13.64 -11.87
CA ARG A 81 -6.17 14.99 -11.35
C ARG A 81 -7.52 15.68 -11.52
N ALA A 82 -8.14 15.49 -12.67
CA ALA A 82 -9.44 16.08 -12.91
C ALA A 82 -10.46 15.59 -11.90
N VAL A 83 -10.44 14.31 -11.61
CA VAL A 83 -11.37 13.72 -10.66
C VAL A 83 -11.11 14.26 -9.26
N VAL A 84 -9.85 14.32 -8.88
CA VAL A 84 -9.50 14.74 -7.53
C VAL A 84 -9.75 16.23 -7.33
N GLU A 85 -9.44 17.00 -8.34
CA GLU A 85 -9.56 18.46 -8.19
C GLU A 85 -10.99 18.96 -8.34
N ASP A 86 -11.82 18.18 -8.95
CA ASP A 86 -13.22 18.54 -9.07
C ASP A 86 -13.93 18.39 -7.75
#